data_84bb2f4eb16219c99659121a3543cca4
#
_entry.id   84bb2f4eb16219c99659121a3543cca4
#
_cell.length_a   1.000
_cell.length_b   1.000
_cell.length_c   1.000
_cell.angle_alpha   90.00
_cell.angle_beta   90.00
_cell.angle_gamma   90.00
#
_symmetry.space_group_name_H-M   'P 1'
#
loop_
_entity.id
_entity.type
_entity.pdbx_description
1 polymer ?
#
loop_
_entity_poly.entity_id
_entity_poly.type
_entity_poly.pdbx_seq_one_letter_code
_entity_poly.pdbx_strand_id
1 'polypeptide(L)'
;MQHSTVVGGSTAKRVMNCPGSVALVKLAPPSPSSTYADKGTLLHNLIAEILDTDTDPVSLIGTNYEGQILDQEMIDEKLQPALDLLDKLDPEKVMALAVETRVGFGDYLPGAFGSCDVLGRMGDVAYVIDWKFGDGIAVDAEQNEQLMYYAAAAMRTPEAAWVFKGATSIECIIIQPPVIRRWTTTPARIKAFEKDLKRAVKVASLPDAKLNPGSHCKWCPAKPTCPAMTGAVDRALKVKLDAVDDEMLGKYASNAVLLQGWIDDLNALVQTKIEKGYKIPGWKLVAKRGTRKWAKEDDVVHWLDGKGLKPHEIYNNEIRSPAQMEKVLKKRKLTLPDELVVSVSSGATLAAESDPRPAVLQIGQQLTAALSKLV
;
A
#
# COMPACT_ATOMS: atom_id res chain seq x y z
N MET A 1 15.86 -3.12 1.86
CA MET A 1 16.04 -4.32 1.00
C MET A 1 16.32 -3.92 -0.45
N GLN A 2 17.20 -4.68 -1.15
CA GLN A 2 17.45 -4.46 -2.57
C GLN A 2 16.40 -5.20 -3.42
N HIS A 3 15.74 -4.51 -4.34
CA HIS A 3 14.75 -5.10 -5.24
C HIS A 3 15.36 -5.51 -6.57
N SER A 4 14.87 -6.63 -7.14
CA SER A 4 15.25 -7.03 -8.50
C SER A 4 14.78 -6.00 -9.53
N THR A 5 15.67 -5.63 -10.45
CA THR A 5 15.34 -4.75 -11.59
C THR A 5 14.73 -5.52 -12.77
N VAL A 6 14.74 -6.84 -12.73
CA VAL A 6 14.19 -7.73 -13.76
C VAL A 6 12.77 -8.15 -13.39
N VAL A 7 12.64 -8.98 -12.35
CA VAL A 7 11.38 -9.41 -11.76
C VAL A 7 11.62 -9.92 -10.35
N GLY A 8 10.78 -9.54 -9.40
CA GLY A 8 10.73 -10.06 -8.04
C GLY A 8 9.35 -10.64 -7.75
N GLY A 9 9.17 -11.27 -6.59
CA GLY A 9 7.91 -11.89 -6.18
C GLY A 9 6.72 -10.94 -6.30
N SER A 10 6.79 -9.77 -5.66
CA SER A 10 5.73 -8.75 -5.70
C SER A 10 5.47 -8.14 -7.09
N THR A 11 6.41 -8.25 -8.02
CA THR A 11 6.29 -7.72 -9.39
C THR A 11 5.95 -8.78 -10.44
N ALA A 12 5.97 -10.08 -10.08
CA ALA A 12 5.75 -11.19 -11.00
C ALA A 12 4.43 -11.07 -11.76
N LYS A 13 3.32 -10.81 -11.05
CA LYS A 13 2.01 -10.59 -11.65
C LYS A 13 2.03 -9.50 -12.72
N ARG A 14 2.64 -8.37 -12.42
CA ARG A 14 2.74 -7.23 -13.35
C ARG A 14 3.58 -7.58 -14.58
N VAL A 15 4.77 -8.17 -14.39
CA VAL A 15 5.68 -8.50 -15.50
C VAL A 15 5.06 -9.55 -16.42
N MET A 16 4.40 -10.56 -15.87
CA MET A 16 3.74 -11.62 -16.65
C MET A 16 2.55 -11.12 -17.46
N ASN A 17 1.75 -10.21 -16.91
CA ASN A 17 0.54 -9.72 -17.55
C ASN A 17 0.76 -8.47 -18.39
N CYS A 18 1.79 -7.68 -18.11
CA CYS A 18 2.13 -6.44 -18.83
C CYS A 18 3.66 -6.32 -19.03
N PRO A 19 4.24 -7.09 -19.96
CA PRO A 19 5.69 -7.10 -20.18
C PRO A 19 6.28 -5.72 -20.46
N GLY A 20 5.60 -4.88 -21.24
CA GLY A 20 6.04 -3.51 -21.55
C GLY A 20 6.12 -2.59 -20.33
N SER A 21 5.49 -2.96 -19.21
CA SER A 21 5.59 -2.20 -17.97
C SER A 21 7.02 -2.15 -17.38
N VAL A 22 7.88 -3.12 -17.72
CA VAL A 22 9.25 -3.17 -17.19
C VAL A 22 10.06 -1.97 -17.70
N ALA A 23 9.96 -1.67 -18.99
CA ALA A 23 10.62 -0.49 -19.57
C ALA A 23 10.05 0.82 -19.02
N LEU A 24 8.72 0.93 -18.91
CA LEU A 24 8.08 2.14 -18.38
C LEU A 24 8.42 2.42 -16.92
N VAL A 25 8.48 1.39 -16.08
CA VAL A 25 8.79 1.56 -14.65
C VAL A 25 10.21 2.08 -14.43
N LYS A 26 11.15 1.75 -15.29
CA LYS A 26 12.51 2.31 -15.24
C LYS A 26 12.56 3.83 -15.50
N LEU A 27 11.56 4.35 -16.22
CA LEU A 27 11.42 5.77 -16.53
C LEU A 27 10.49 6.50 -15.55
N ALA A 28 9.78 5.75 -14.70
CA ALA A 28 8.86 6.33 -13.74
C ALA A 28 9.64 7.09 -12.65
N PRO A 29 9.14 8.25 -12.20
CA PRO A 29 9.74 8.93 -11.07
C PRO A 29 9.66 8.05 -9.82
N PRO A 30 10.64 8.14 -8.91
CA PRO A 30 10.56 7.44 -7.63
C PRO A 30 9.27 7.82 -6.90
N SER A 31 8.49 6.83 -6.53
CA SER A 31 7.32 7.05 -5.67
C SER A 31 7.79 7.10 -4.21
N PRO A 32 7.39 8.11 -3.42
CA PRO A 32 7.65 8.09 -1.99
C PRO A 32 6.96 6.86 -1.37
N SER A 33 7.58 6.29 -0.34
CA SER A 33 6.91 5.29 0.47
C SER A 33 5.65 5.89 1.10
N SER A 34 4.66 5.07 1.34
CA SER A 34 3.47 5.49 2.08
C SER A 34 3.57 5.00 3.53
N THR A 35 2.91 5.70 4.45
CA THR A 35 2.82 5.28 5.85
C THR A 35 2.30 3.84 6.01
N TYR A 36 1.43 3.40 5.09
CA TYR A 36 0.96 2.01 5.05
C TYR A 36 2.05 1.01 4.64
N ALA A 37 2.89 1.38 3.67
CA ALA A 37 4.00 0.55 3.24
C ALA A 37 5.07 0.46 4.34
N ASP A 38 5.35 1.59 5.01
CA ASP A 38 6.32 1.66 6.10
C ASP A 38 5.84 0.86 7.33
N LYS A 39 4.55 0.97 7.69
CA LYS A 39 3.91 0.12 8.72
C LYS A 39 3.99 -1.37 8.35
N GLY A 40 3.71 -1.71 7.08
CA GLY A 40 3.87 -3.08 6.60
C GLY A 40 5.31 -3.59 6.75
N THR A 41 6.30 -2.80 6.35
CA THR A 41 7.72 -3.16 6.47
C THR A 41 8.14 -3.34 7.93
N LEU A 42 7.70 -2.44 8.84
CA LEU A 42 7.92 -2.60 10.28
C LEU A 42 7.41 -3.96 10.77
N LEU A 43 6.17 -4.31 10.46
CA LEU A 43 5.55 -5.55 10.93
C LEU A 43 6.21 -6.80 10.32
N HIS A 44 6.66 -6.76 9.05
CA HIS A 44 7.44 -7.84 8.43
C HIS A 44 8.78 -8.04 9.14
N ASN A 45 9.51 -6.98 9.43
CA ASN A 45 10.78 -7.07 10.14
C ASN A 45 10.61 -7.67 11.54
N LEU A 46 9.57 -7.24 12.26
CA LEU A 46 9.32 -7.68 13.63
C LEU A 46 8.85 -9.14 13.69
N ILE A 47 7.95 -9.58 12.81
CA ILE A 47 7.53 -10.97 12.80
C ILE A 47 8.69 -11.91 12.41
N ALA A 48 9.57 -11.46 11.53
CA ALA A 48 10.76 -12.21 11.19
C ALA A 48 11.71 -12.34 12.41
N GLU A 49 11.94 -11.25 13.15
CA GLU A 49 12.75 -11.26 14.38
C GLU A 49 12.14 -12.20 15.43
N ILE A 50 10.81 -12.12 15.65
CA ILE A 50 10.10 -12.98 16.60
C ILE A 50 10.28 -14.47 16.25
N LEU A 51 10.12 -14.82 14.96
CA LEU A 51 10.25 -16.22 14.52
C LEU A 51 11.69 -16.75 14.54
N ASP A 52 12.67 -15.88 14.38
CA ASP A 52 14.11 -16.26 14.35
C ASP A 52 14.70 -16.36 15.75
N THR A 53 14.23 -15.54 16.69
CA THR A 53 14.82 -15.38 18.03
C THR A 53 13.91 -15.81 19.19
N ASP A 54 12.68 -16.20 18.93
CA ASP A 54 11.63 -16.49 19.93
C ASP A 54 11.40 -15.30 20.91
N THR A 55 11.54 -14.08 20.38
CA THR A 55 11.39 -12.84 21.18
C THR A 55 9.92 -12.56 21.45
N ASP A 56 9.60 -12.16 22.70
CA ASP A 56 8.25 -11.72 23.07
C ASP A 56 7.87 -10.43 22.31
N PRO A 57 6.76 -10.41 21.53
CA PRO A 57 6.29 -9.23 20.82
C PRO A 57 6.18 -7.96 21.67
N VAL A 58 5.80 -8.09 22.95
CA VAL A 58 5.64 -6.95 23.87
C VAL A 58 6.98 -6.26 24.16
N SER A 59 8.09 -7.02 24.16
CA SER A 59 9.43 -6.47 24.39
C SER A 59 9.93 -5.59 23.24
N LEU A 60 9.29 -5.69 22.07
CA LEU A 60 9.61 -4.91 20.87
C LEU A 60 8.85 -3.59 20.76
N ILE A 61 7.94 -3.28 21.70
CA ILE A 61 7.22 -2.00 21.73
C ILE A 61 8.20 -0.83 21.72
N GLY A 62 7.92 0.17 20.88
CA GLY A 62 8.79 1.33 20.65
C GLY A 62 9.77 1.19 19.50
N THR A 63 9.88 0.01 18.88
CA THR A 63 10.67 -0.16 17.64
C THR A 63 10.14 0.76 16.55
N ASN A 64 11.06 1.48 15.88
CA ASN A 64 10.74 2.48 14.89
C ASN A 64 11.27 2.10 13.51
N TYR A 65 10.42 2.25 12.49
CA TYR A 65 10.81 2.18 11.08
C TYR A 65 10.16 3.32 10.30
N GLU A 66 10.95 4.24 9.76
CA GLU A 66 10.49 5.39 8.95
C GLU A 66 9.36 6.19 9.62
N GLY A 67 9.45 6.36 10.95
CA GLY A 67 8.46 7.09 11.75
C GLY A 67 7.22 6.26 12.15
N GLN A 68 7.14 5.00 11.75
CA GLN A 68 6.15 4.05 12.28
C GLN A 68 6.72 3.41 13.54
N ILE A 69 6.01 3.48 14.64
CA ILE A 69 6.45 2.98 15.94
C ILE A 69 5.51 1.84 16.34
N LEU A 70 6.08 0.69 16.71
CA LEU A 70 5.29 -0.43 17.23
C LEU A 70 4.65 -0.04 18.55
N ASP A 71 3.35 -0.18 18.62
CA ASP A 71 2.53 0.00 19.82
C ASP A 71 1.75 -1.28 20.17
N GLN A 72 1.05 -1.25 21.30
CA GLN A 72 0.27 -2.40 21.76
C GLN A 72 -0.88 -2.74 20.79
N GLU A 73 -1.52 -1.73 20.17
CA GLU A 73 -2.61 -1.93 19.20
C GLU A 73 -2.12 -2.70 17.96
N MET A 74 -0.93 -2.38 17.45
CA MET A 74 -0.34 -3.13 16.32
C MET A 74 -0.01 -4.58 16.68
N ILE A 75 0.40 -4.83 17.93
CA ILE A 75 0.61 -6.21 18.42
C ILE A 75 -0.73 -6.94 18.44
N ASP A 76 -1.73 -6.37 19.11
CA ASP A 76 -3.03 -7.01 19.35
C ASP A 76 -3.82 -7.23 18.03
N GLU A 77 -3.73 -6.29 17.09
CA GLU A 77 -4.50 -6.36 15.85
C GLU A 77 -3.78 -7.05 14.68
N LYS A 78 -2.45 -7.08 14.68
CA LYS A 78 -1.66 -7.54 13.54
C LYS A 78 -0.67 -8.65 13.87
N LEU A 79 0.29 -8.41 14.77
CA LEU A 79 1.36 -9.37 15.02
C LEU A 79 0.86 -10.63 15.73
N GLN A 80 0.18 -10.48 16.87
CA GLN A 80 -0.30 -11.64 17.64
C GLN A 80 -1.29 -12.48 16.82
N PRO A 81 -2.31 -11.91 16.14
CA PRO A 81 -3.18 -12.71 15.30
C PRO A 81 -2.44 -13.41 14.13
N ALA A 82 -1.35 -12.85 13.60
CA ALA A 82 -0.55 -13.50 12.57
C ALA A 82 0.20 -14.71 13.13
N LEU A 83 0.84 -14.57 14.29
CA LEU A 83 1.51 -15.65 15.02
C LEU A 83 0.52 -16.76 15.41
N ASP A 84 -0.64 -16.40 15.95
CA ASP A 84 -1.71 -17.35 16.31
C ASP A 84 -2.19 -18.17 15.10
N LEU A 85 -2.22 -17.56 13.90
CA LEU A 85 -2.59 -18.25 12.68
C LEU A 85 -1.49 -19.20 12.22
N LEU A 86 -0.21 -18.85 12.41
CA LEU A 86 0.92 -19.75 12.14
C LEU A 86 0.93 -20.94 13.14
N ASP A 87 0.71 -20.68 14.42
CA ASP A 87 0.60 -21.73 15.45
C ASP A 87 -0.55 -22.70 15.16
N LYS A 88 -1.66 -22.22 14.60
CA LYS A 88 -2.75 -23.12 14.15
C LYS A 88 -2.38 -23.99 12.93
N LEU A 89 -1.42 -23.54 12.12
CA LEU A 89 -0.90 -24.34 11.01
C LEU A 89 0.04 -25.45 11.50
N ASP A 90 0.80 -25.17 12.55
CA ASP A 90 1.81 -26.07 13.11
C ASP A 90 1.72 -26.10 14.65
N PRO A 91 0.63 -26.66 15.22
CA PRO A 91 0.40 -26.64 16.66
C PRO A 91 1.44 -27.45 17.45
N GLU A 92 2.09 -28.42 16.81
CA GLU A 92 3.14 -29.23 17.43
C GLU A 92 4.54 -28.63 17.22
N LYS A 93 4.65 -27.51 16.48
CA LYS A 93 5.93 -26.85 16.15
C LYS A 93 6.97 -27.78 15.52
N VAL A 94 6.51 -28.65 14.62
CA VAL A 94 7.33 -29.63 13.92
C VAL A 94 7.79 -29.17 12.52
N MET A 95 7.27 -28.04 12.05
CA MET A 95 7.66 -27.48 10.76
C MET A 95 9.07 -26.91 10.84
N ALA A 96 9.96 -27.43 10.00
CA ALA A 96 11.26 -26.79 9.80
C ALA A 96 11.07 -25.52 8.98
N LEU A 97 11.47 -24.36 9.51
CA LEU A 97 11.28 -23.04 8.94
C LEU A 97 12.59 -22.43 8.42
N ALA A 98 12.45 -21.59 7.39
CA ALA A 98 13.45 -20.62 6.97
C ALA A 98 12.73 -19.28 6.77
N VAL A 99 13.12 -18.27 7.56
CA VAL A 99 12.47 -16.96 7.64
C VAL A 99 13.26 -15.95 6.81
N GLU A 100 12.58 -14.96 6.21
CA GLU A 100 13.17 -13.87 5.40
C GLU A 100 14.26 -14.35 4.43
N THR A 101 13.98 -15.47 3.77
CA THR A 101 14.98 -16.15 2.95
C THR A 101 15.11 -15.49 1.59
N ARG A 102 16.32 -15.03 1.27
CA ARG A 102 16.63 -14.55 -0.08
C ARG A 102 16.65 -15.70 -1.06
N VAL A 103 15.80 -15.60 -2.09
CA VAL A 103 15.65 -16.63 -3.12
C VAL A 103 15.82 -16.03 -4.52
N GLY A 104 16.34 -16.84 -5.44
CA GLY A 104 16.61 -16.38 -6.81
C GLY A 104 16.71 -17.54 -7.80
N PHE A 105 16.85 -17.20 -9.06
CA PHE A 105 16.86 -18.19 -10.14
C PHE A 105 18.27 -18.53 -10.68
N GLY A 106 19.33 -17.90 -10.12
CA GLY A 106 20.68 -18.08 -10.62
C GLY A 106 20.79 -17.82 -12.12
N ASP A 107 21.52 -18.68 -12.84
CA ASP A 107 21.71 -18.59 -14.30
C ASP A 107 20.45 -18.86 -15.12
N TYR A 108 19.42 -19.46 -14.51
CA TYR A 108 18.18 -19.73 -15.22
C TYR A 108 17.40 -18.46 -15.59
N LEU A 109 17.42 -17.46 -14.70
CA LEU A 109 16.83 -16.13 -14.91
C LEU A 109 17.70 -15.10 -14.17
N PRO A 110 18.80 -14.66 -14.80
CA PRO A 110 19.79 -13.80 -14.14
C PRO A 110 19.18 -12.47 -13.66
N GLY A 111 19.53 -12.06 -12.45
CA GLY A 111 19.05 -10.83 -11.84
C GLY A 111 17.61 -10.89 -11.27
N ALA A 112 16.93 -12.02 -11.39
CA ALA A 112 15.62 -12.24 -10.77
C ALA A 112 15.81 -12.83 -9.37
N PHE A 113 15.40 -12.09 -8.34
CA PHE A 113 15.49 -12.49 -6.93
C PHE A 113 14.42 -11.79 -6.09
N GLY A 114 14.22 -12.26 -4.86
CA GLY A 114 13.34 -11.66 -3.86
C GLY A 114 13.64 -12.22 -2.49
N SER A 115 12.97 -11.71 -1.44
CA SER A 115 12.91 -12.31 -0.11
C SER A 115 11.56 -12.98 0.06
N CYS A 116 11.55 -14.21 0.54
CA CYS A 116 10.35 -14.94 0.90
C CYS A 116 10.19 -14.85 2.41
N ASP A 117 9.03 -14.44 2.88
CA ASP A 117 8.79 -14.21 4.30
C ASP A 117 9.03 -15.50 5.11
N VAL A 118 8.36 -16.59 4.72
CA VAL A 118 8.57 -17.90 5.37
C VAL A 118 8.51 -19.04 4.36
N LEU A 119 9.51 -19.90 4.41
CA LEU A 119 9.53 -21.21 3.78
C LEU A 119 9.47 -22.27 4.86
N GLY A 120 8.68 -23.31 4.68
CA GLY A 120 8.54 -24.37 5.67
C GLY A 120 8.52 -25.76 5.07
N ARG A 121 8.89 -26.75 5.87
CA ARG A 121 8.77 -28.16 5.52
C ARG A 121 8.16 -28.97 6.67
N MET A 122 7.11 -29.71 6.39
CA MET A 122 6.51 -30.64 7.32
C MET A 122 6.16 -31.94 6.58
N GLY A 123 6.79 -33.03 6.93
CA GLY A 123 6.62 -34.31 6.22
C GLY A 123 6.98 -34.21 4.73
N ASP A 124 6.04 -34.51 3.85
CA ASP A 124 6.17 -34.44 2.39
C ASP A 124 5.55 -33.17 1.78
N VAL A 125 5.14 -32.20 2.61
CA VAL A 125 4.55 -30.93 2.21
C VAL A 125 5.57 -29.80 2.37
N ALA A 126 5.79 -29.01 1.31
CA ALA A 126 6.52 -27.74 1.35
C ALA A 126 5.55 -26.58 1.53
N TYR A 127 5.91 -25.59 2.33
CA TYR A 127 5.10 -24.42 2.62
C TYR A 127 5.77 -23.15 2.11
N VAL A 128 4.98 -22.28 1.50
CA VAL A 128 5.38 -20.92 1.11
C VAL A 128 4.36 -19.97 1.71
N ILE A 129 4.77 -19.19 2.70
CA ILE A 129 3.89 -18.34 3.48
C ILE A 129 4.33 -16.89 3.26
N ASP A 130 3.36 -16.01 3.05
CA ASP A 130 3.56 -14.59 2.84
C ASP A 130 2.61 -13.79 3.74
N TRP A 131 3.17 -12.86 4.51
CA TRP A 131 2.42 -12.01 5.41
C TRP A 131 1.80 -10.83 4.65
N LYS A 132 0.58 -10.48 5.00
CA LYS A 132 -0.10 -9.29 4.49
C LYS A 132 -0.71 -8.51 5.66
N PHE A 133 -0.05 -7.43 6.05
CA PHE A 133 -0.50 -6.57 7.15
C PHE A 133 -1.39 -5.40 6.69
N GLY A 134 -1.59 -5.24 5.38
CA GLY A 134 -2.45 -4.20 4.83
C GLY A 134 -3.94 -4.47 5.02
N ASP A 135 -4.71 -3.40 5.23
CA ASP A 135 -6.15 -3.45 5.44
C ASP A 135 -6.94 -3.29 4.13
N GLY A 136 -8.14 -3.87 4.10
CA GLY A 136 -9.17 -3.57 3.11
C GLY A 136 -9.06 -4.28 1.76
N ILE A 137 -7.94 -4.93 1.42
CA ILE A 137 -7.81 -5.67 0.16
C ILE A 137 -7.43 -7.10 0.45
N ALA A 138 -8.37 -8.00 0.20
CA ALA A 138 -8.13 -9.42 0.31
C ALA A 138 -7.10 -9.88 -0.74
N VAL A 139 -6.06 -10.58 -0.30
CA VAL A 139 -5.08 -11.23 -1.19
C VAL A 139 -5.38 -12.72 -1.21
N ASP A 140 -5.58 -13.28 -2.40
CA ASP A 140 -5.86 -14.69 -2.57
C ASP A 140 -4.55 -15.50 -2.71
N ALA A 141 -4.56 -16.72 -2.21
CA ALA A 141 -3.44 -17.67 -2.34
C ALA A 141 -3.52 -18.47 -3.63
N GLU A 142 -4.74 -18.70 -4.18
CA GLU A 142 -4.92 -19.50 -5.37
C GLU A 142 -4.26 -18.88 -6.60
N GLN A 143 -3.39 -19.63 -7.26
CA GLN A 143 -2.63 -19.20 -8.45
C GLN A 143 -1.88 -17.88 -8.23
N ASN A 144 -1.53 -17.55 -6.98
CA ASN A 144 -0.85 -16.30 -6.64
C ASN A 144 0.56 -16.28 -7.23
N GLU A 145 0.82 -15.34 -8.13
CA GLU A 145 2.08 -15.23 -8.85
C GLU A 145 3.26 -14.92 -7.92
N GLN A 146 3.05 -14.25 -6.79
CA GLN A 146 4.09 -13.96 -5.80
C GLN A 146 4.52 -15.24 -5.08
N LEU A 147 3.56 -16.03 -4.58
CA LEU A 147 3.84 -17.30 -3.91
C LEU A 147 4.48 -18.33 -4.85
N MET A 148 3.95 -18.45 -6.09
CA MET A 148 4.54 -19.32 -7.10
C MET A 148 5.97 -18.89 -7.47
N TYR A 149 6.23 -17.58 -7.51
CA TYR A 149 7.56 -17.03 -7.72
C TYR A 149 8.52 -17.47 -6.62
N TYR A 150 8.13 -17.32 -5.36
CA TYR A 150 8.97 -17.71 -4.23
C TYR A 150 9.23 -19.21 -4.22
N ALA A 151 8.21 -20.03 -4.45
CA ALA A 151 8.37 -21.48 -4.58
C ALA A 151 9.38 -21.84 -5.69
N ALA A 152 9.22 -21.26 -6.90
CA ALA A 152 10.10 -21.55 -8.03
C ALA A 152 11.54 -21.08 -7.80
N ALA A 153 11.74 -19.89 -7.23
CA ALA A 153 13.05 -19.35 -6.90
C ALA A 153 13.73 -20.15 -5.80
N ALA A 154 13.00 -20.53 -4.73
CA ALA A 154 13.52 -21.33 -3.63
C ALA A 154 13.96 -22.72 -4.07
N MET A 155 13.23 -23.35 -5.00
CA MET A 155 13.66 -24.64 -5.59
C MET A 155 15.03 -24.56 -6.31
N ARG A 156 15.49 -23.37 -6.68
CA ARG A 156 16.78 -23.13 -7.34
C ARG A 156 17.83 -22.53 -6.43
N THR A 157 17.46 -22.08 -5.25
CA THR A 157 18.36 -21.50 -4.26
C THR A 157 18.91 -22.61 -3.38
N PRO A 158 20.21 -22.91 -3.40
CA PRO A 158 20.78 -24.04 -2.67
C PRO A 158 20.40 -24.09 -1.19
N GLU A 159 20.40 -22.92 -0.53
CA GLU A 159 20.10 -22.76 0.89
C GLU A 159 18.61 -23.00 1.22
N ALA A 160 17.72 -22.89 0.24
CA ALA A 160 16.26 -23.04 0.40
C ALA A 160 15.71 -24.32 -0.26
N ALA A 161 16.47 -24.94 -1.17
CA ALA A 161 16.01 -26.09 -1.97
C ALA A 161 15.62 -27.31 -1.12
N TRP A 162 16.15 -27.42 0.10
CA TRP A 162 15.81 -28.51 1.03
C TRP A 162 14.32 -28.56 1.36
N VAL A 163 13.64 -27.39 1.39
CA VAL A 163 12.20 -27.28 1.64
C VAL A 163 11.41 -28.10 0.61
N PHE A 164 11.84 -28.12 -0.64
CA PHE A 164 11.13 -28.73 -1.75
C PHE A 164 11.64 -30.12 -2.15
N LYS A 165 12.79 -30.52 -1.61
CA LYS A 165 13.39 -31.83 -1.96
C LYS A 165 12.51 -32.99 -1.50
N GLY A 166 11.96 -33.75 -2.46
CA GLY A 166 11.05 -34.86 -2.17
C GLY A 166 9.65 -34.43 -1.69
N ALA A 167 9.29 -33.15 -1.78
CA ALA A 167 7.92 -32.71 -1.52
C ALA A 167 6.97 -33.23 -2.60
N THR A 168 5.83 -33.79 -2.20
CA THR A 168 4.77 -34.25 -3.09
C THR A 168 3.75 -33.14 -3.37
N SER A 169 3.57 -32.24 -2.41
CA SER A 169 2.69 -31.08 -2.50
C SER A 169 3.35 -29.80 -1.97
N ILE A 170 2.80 -28.68 -2.38
CA ILE A 170 3.22 -27.33 -1.96
C ILE A 170 1.98 -26.58 -1.49
N GLU A 171 2.01 -26.12 -0.25
CA GLU A 171 1.01 -25.24 0.33
C GLU A 171 1.46 -23.78 0.18
N CYS A 172 0.74 -23.03 -0.65
CA CYS A 172 0.87 -21.60 -0.79
C CYS A 172 -0.10 -20.90 0.16
N ILE A 173 0.39 -20.05 1.04
CA ILE A 173 -0.41 -19.48 2.13
C ILE A 173 -0.23 -17.96 2.18
N ILE A 174 -1.35 -17.25 2.26
CA ILE A 174 -1.39 -15.83 2.64
C ILE A 174 -1.97 -15.75 4.05
N ILE A 175 -1.20 -15.19 4.97
CA ILE A 175 -1.68 -14.82 6.29
C ILE A 175 -1.93 -13.31 6.31
N GLN A 176 -3.21 -12.95 6.30
CA GLN A 176 -3.69 -11.57 6.39
C GLN A 176 -4.68 -11.49 7.56
N PRO A 177 -4.20 -11.18 8.77
CA PRO A 177 -5.05 -11.23 9.97
C PRO A 177 -6.35 -10.44 9.80
N PRO A 178 -7.48 -11.00 10.26
CA PRO A 178 -7.63 -12.27 10.99
C PRO A 178 -7.83 -13.50 10.08
N VAL A 179 -7.52 -13.43 8.79
CA VAL A 179 -7.83 -14.46 7.79
C VAL A 179 -6.57 -15.13 7.27
N ILE A 180 -6.65 -16.45 7.10
CA ILE A 180 -5.67 -17.26 6.38
C ILE A 180 -6.30 -17.78 5.07
N ARG A 181 -5.57 -17.70 3.97
CA ARG A 181 -5.94 -18.29 2.68
C ARG A 181 -4.90 -19.28 2.24
N ARG A 182 -5.35 -20.43 1.77
CA ARG A 182 -4.48 -21.55 1.41
C ARG A 182 -4.80 -22.04 0.01
N TRP A 183 -3.76 -22.45 -0.67
CA TRP A 183 -3.85 -23.12 -1.97
C TRP A 183 -2.82 -24.23 -2.07
N THR A 184 -3.30 -25.45 -2.22
CA THR A 184 -2.45 -26.62 -2.44
C THR A 184 -2.13 -26.76 -3.92
N THR A 185 -0.86 -26.93 -4.23
CA THR A 185 -0.39 -27.12 -5.59
C THR A 185 0.69 -28.19 -5.67
N THR A 186 1.27 -28.39 -6.85
CA THR A 186 2.28 -29.42 -7.09
C THR A 186 3.60 -28.83 -7.59
N PRO A 187 4.74 -29.51 -7.37
CA PRO A 187 6.01 -29.13 -7.97
C PRO A 187 5.94 -28.99 -9.50
N ALA A 188 5.10 -29.78 -10.16
CA ALA A 188 4.90 -29.70 -11.61
C ALA A 188 4.24 -28.36 -12.02
N ARG A 189 3.22 -27.89 -11.26
CA ARG A 189 2.59 -26.59 -11.50
C ARG A 189 3.57 -25.45 -11.32
N ILE A 190 4.42 -25.49 -10.28
CA ILE A 190 5.44 -24.47 -10.05
C ILE A 190 6.49 -24.46 -11.18
N LYS A 191 6.91 -25.62 -11.68
CA LYS A 191 7.81 -25.70 -12.84
C LYS A 191 7.18 -25.16 -14.13
N ALA A 192 5.86 -25.31 -14.30
CA ALA A 192 5.12 -24.71 -15.42
C ALA A 192 5.13 -23.18 -15.29
N PHE A 193 4.80 -22.65 -14.10
CA PHE A 193 4.87 -21.21 -13.81
C PHE A 193 6.25 -20.63 -14.08
N GLU A 194 7.31 -21.31 -13.67
CA GLU A 194 8.70 -20.87 -13.90
C GLU A 194 9.02 -20.70 -15.40
N LYS A 195 8.53 -21.61 -16.26
CA LYS A 195 8.69 -21.50 -17.71
C LYS A 195 7.94 -20.31 -18.27
N ASP A 196 6.73 -20.06 -17.79
CA ASP A 196 5.91 -18.93 -18.20
C ASP A 196 6.52 -17.60 -17.74
N LEU A 197 7.05 -17.54 -16.52
CA LEU A 197 7.79 -16.39 -16.00
C LEU A 197 9.02 -16.07 -16.86
N LYS A 198 9.84 -17.09 -17.20
CA LYS A 198 11.01 -16.91 -18.07
C LYS A 198 10.63 -16.37 -19.44
N ARG A 199 9.52 -16.88 -20.00
CA ARG A 199 8.98 -16.38 -21.28
C ARG A 199 8.54 -14.93 -21.16
N ALA A 200 7.82 -14.57 -20.10
CA ALA A 200 7.36 -13.20 -19.86
C ALA A 200 8.52 -12.22 -19.70
N VAL A 201 9.56 -12.59 -18.97
CA VAL A 201 10.78 -11.76 -18.81
C VAL A 201 11.51 -11.59 -20.13
N LYS A 202 11.60 -12.66 -20.95
CA LYS A 202 12.19 -12.54 -22.32
C LYS A 202 11.37 -11.57 -23.17
N VAL A 203 10.04 -11.64 -23.14
CA VAL A 203 9.18 -10.68 -23.86
C VAL A 203 9.35 -9.27 -23.30
N ALA A 204 9.47 -9.10 -21.99
CA ALA A 204 9.64 -7.80 -21.35
C ALA A 204 10.96 -7.09 -21.72
N SER A 205 11.95 -7.83 -22.20
CA SER A 205 13.21 -7.26 -22.68
C SER A 205 13.18 -6.78 -24.15
N LEU A 206 12.09 -7.05 -24.86
CA LEU A 206 11.94 -6.61 -26.25
C LEU A 206 11.56 -5.11 -26.31
N PRO A 207 12.07 -4.37 -27.32
CA PRO A 207 11.76 -2.93 -27.45
C PRO A 207 10.27 -2.62 -27.66
N ASP A 208 9.53 -3.54 -28.26
CA ASP A 208 8.11 -3.45 -28.60
C ASP A 208 7.21 -4.24 -27.65
N ALA A 209 7.69 -4.55 -26.45
CA ALA A 209 6.92 -5.26 -25.44
C ALA A 209 5.59 -4.56 -25.16
N LYS A 210 4.48 -5.32 -25.28
CA LYS A 210 3.12 -4.78 -25.19
C LYS A 210 2.75 -4.33 -23.78
N LEU A 211 1.98 -3.25 -23.74
CA LEU A 211 1.32 -2.74 -22.53
C LEU A 211 -0.11 -3.29 -22.49
N ASN A 212 -0.43 -4.01 -21.45
CA ASN A 212 -1.76 -4.60 -21.24
C ASN A 212 -2.32 -4.10 -19.90
N PRO A 213 -3.26 -3.15 -19.88
CA PRO A 213 -3.92 -2.71 -18.65
C PRO A 213 -4.73 -3.85 -17.99
N GLY A 214 -4.71 -3.90 -16.65
CA GLY A 214 -5.44 -4.90 -15.88
C GLY A 214 -5.29 -4.68 -14.37
N SER A 215 -5.75 -5.63 -13.56
CA SER A 215 -5.71 -5.54 -12.07
C SER A 215 -4.30 -5.31 -11.51
N HIS A 216 -3.27 -5.79 -12.21
CA HIS A 216 -1.86 -5.58 -11.88
C HIS A 216 -1.39 -4.12 -12.04
N CYS A 217 -2.18 -3.24 -12.67
CA CYS A 217 -1.89 -1.81 -12.76
C CYS A 217 -2.06 -1.09 -11.42
N LYS A 218 -2.79 -1.69 -10.46
CA LYS A 218 -3.07 -1.08 -9.15
C LYS A 218 -1.80 -0.59 -8.46
N TRP A 219 -0.73 -1.39 -8.50
CA TRP A 219 0.54 -1.11 -7.84
C TRP A 219 1.68 -0.83 -8.84
N CYS A 220 1.34 -0.44 -10.08
CA CYS A 220 2.35 -0.15 -11.10
C CYS A 220 2.88 1.29 -10.93
N PRO A 221 4.19 1.48 -10.65
CA PRO A 221 4.76 2.82 -10.49
C PRO A 221 4.63 3.71 -11.74
N ALA A 222 4.55 3.10 -12.94
CA ALA A 222 4.38 3.82 -14.19
C ALA A 222 2.92 4.15 -14.52
N LYS A 223 1.94 3.74 -13.69
CA LYS A 223 0.51 3.91 -13.98
C LYS A 223 0.12 5.36 -14.31
N PRO A 224 0.57 6.41 -13.59
CA PRO A 224 0.18 7.79 -13.88
C PRO A 224 0.55 8.27 -15.29
N THR A 225 1.66 7.77 -15.83
CA THR A 225 2.21 8.17 -17.12
C THR A 225 2.07 7.11 -18.21
N CYS A 226 1.34 6.03 -17.94
CA CYS A 226 1.20 4.89 -18.84
C CYS A 226 0.37 5.24 -20.09
N PRO A 227 0.91 5.13 -21.32
CA PRO A 227 0.16 5.43 -22.54
C PRO A 227 -1.09 4.57 -22.73
N ALA A 228 -1.07 3.32 -22.25
CA ALA A 228 -2.23 2.45 -22.34
C ALA A 228 -3.38 2.91 -21.41
N MET A 229 -3.05 3.55 -20.27
CA MET A 229 -4.06 4.12 -19.36
C MET A 229 -4.64 5.43 -19.90
N THR A 230 -3.81 6.36 -20.42
CA THR A 230 -4.29 7.61 -21.02
C THR A 230 -5.21 7.34 -22.20
N GLY A 231 -4.84 6.43 -23.10
CA GLY A 231 -5.70 6.03 -24.22
C GLY A 231 -6.99 5.30 -23.78
N ALA A 232 -7.03 4.69 -22.59
CA ALA A 232 -8.25 4.12 -22.03
C ALA A 232 -9.24 5.21 -21.59
N VAL A 233 -8.76 6.33 -21.05
CA VAL A 233 -9.59 7.50 -20.72
C VAL A 233 -10.28 8.05 -21.95
N ASP A 234 -9.52 8.28 -23.03
CA ASP A 234 -10.08 8.79 -24.29
C ASP A 234 -11.17 7.88 -24.87
N ARG A 235 -10.99 6.55 -24.73
CA ARG A 235 -12.00 5.58 -25.15
C ARG A 235 -13.23 5.60 -24.23
N ALA A 236 -13.04 5.69 -22.91
CA ALA A 236 -14.13 5.70 -21.93
C ALA A 236 -15.06 6.92 -22.14
N LEU A 237 -14.50 8.10 -22.42
CA LEU A 237 -15.26 9.32 -22.68
C LEU A 237 -16.13 9.26 -23.96
N LYS A 238 -15.87 8.31 -24.86
CA LYS A 238 -16.63 8.12 -26.10
C LYS A 238 -17.75 7.08 -25.98
N VAL A 239 -17.88 6.39 -24.83
CA VAL A 239 -18.89 5.36 -24.62
C VAL A 239 -20.24 5.98 -24.27
N LYS A 240 -21.29 5.55 -24.96
CA LYS A 240 -22.68 5.85 -24.64
C LYS A 240 -23.26 4.72 -23.81
N LEU A 241 -23.43 4.93 -22.51
CA LEU A 241 -23.84 3.90 -21.54
C LEU A 241 -25.27 3.41 -21.72
N ASP A 242 -26.15 4.21 -22.28
CA ASP A 242 -27.55 3.88 -22.57
C ASP A 242 -27.75 2.83 -23.69
N ALA A 243 -26.70 2.56 -24.44
CA ALA A 243 -26.71 1.55 -25.52
C ALA A 243 -25.90 0.27 -25.20
N VAL A 244 -25.58 0.04 -23.92
CA VAL A 244 -24.67 -1.01 -23.44
C VAL A 244 -25.50 -2.12 -22.76
N ASP A 245 -25.24 -3.38 -23.09
CA ASP A 245 -25.81 -4.53 -22.41
C ASP A 245 -25.17 -4.74 -21.01
N ASP A 246 -25.83 -5.57 -20.18
CA ASP A 246 -25.41 -5.80 -18.79
C ASP A 246 -24.00 -6.41 -18.68
N GLU A 247 -23.59 -7.27 -19.60
CA GLU A 247 -22.25 -7.87 -19.62
C GLU A 247 -21.18 -6.80 -19.89
N MET A 248 -21.45 -5.95 -20.87
CA MET A 248 -20.58 -4.84 -21.22
C MET A 248 -20.53 -3.78 -20.12
N LEU A 249 -21.68 -3.51 -19.47
CA LEU A 249 -21.78 -2.62 -18.32
C LEU A 249 -20.88 -3.12 -17.16
N GLY A 250 -20.89 -4.42 -16.86
CA GLY A 250 -20.01 -5.04 -15.88
C GLY A 250 -18.52 -4.88 -16.22
N LYS A 251 -18.15 -5.01 -17.49
CA LYS A 251 -16.78 -4.77 -17.97
C LYS A 251 -16.39 -3.29 -17.81
N TYR A 252 -17.29 -2.36 -18.12
CA TYR A 252 -17.02 -0.93 -17.92
C TYR A 252 -16.93 -0.55 -16.45
N ALA A 253 -17.76 -1.11 -15.57
CA ALA A 253 -17.67 -0.90 -14.13
C ALA A 253 -16.30 -1.37 -13.58
N SER A 254 -15.82 -2.55 -14.02
CA SER A 254 -14.49 -3.04 -13.66
C SER A 254 -13.37 -2.13 -14.16
N ASN A 255 -13.47 -1.63 -15.38
CA ASN A 255 -12.51 -0.68 -15.95
C ASN A 255 -12.56 0.68 -15.25
N ALA A 256 -13.73 1.14 -14.77
CA ALA A 256 -13.88 2.39 -14.03
C ALA A 256 -13.05 2.39 -12.73
N VAL A 257 -12.96 1.25 -12.04
CA VAL A 257 -12.11 1.10 -10.84
C VAL A 257 -10.64 1.33 -11.19
N LEU A 258 -10.16 0.80 -12.35
CA LEU A 258 -8.79 1.03 -12.82
C LEU A 258 -8.54 2.50 -13.18
N LEU A 259 -9.53 3.15 -13.82
CA LEU A 259 -9.45 4.56 -14.19
C LEU A 259 -9.46 5.47 -12.97
N GLN A 260 -10.30 5.16 -11.95
CA GLN A 260 -10.28 5.90 -10.70
C GLN A 260 -8.91 5.85 -10.04
N GLY A 261 -8.33 4.66 -9.93
CA GLY A 261 -6.97 4.51 -9.39
C GLY A 261 -5.90 5.24 -10.22
N TRP A 262 -6.08 5.35 -11.54
CA TRP A 262 -5.19 6.16 -12.39
C TRP A 262 -5.34 7.65 -12.12
N ILE A 263 -6.57 8.15 -11.96
CA ILE A 263 -6.86 9.54 -11.60
C ILE A 263 -6.20 9.91 -10.27
N ASP A 264 -6.33 9.04 -9.27
CA ASP A 264 -5.75 9.27 -7.94
C ASP A 264 -4.22 9.36 -8.00
N ASP A 265 -3.56 8.46 -8.73
CA ASP A 265 -2.10 8.47 -8.89
C ASP A 265 -1.62 9.66 -9.73
N LEU A 266 -2.39 10.09 -10.74
CA LEU A 266 -2.08 11.28 -11.53
C LEU A 266 -2.11 12.53 -10.64
N ASN A 267 -3.15 12.67 -9.81
CA ASN A 267 -3.28 13.79 -8.88
C ASN A 267 -2.13 13.79 -7.86
N ALA A 268 -1.75 12.64 -7.31
CA ALA A 268 -0.62 12.51 -6.42
C ALA A 268 0.71 12.89 -7.09
N LEU A 269 0.91 12.49 -8.35
CA LEU A 269 2.08 12.87 -9.14
C LEU A 269 2.15 14.38 -9.37
N VAL A 270 1.02 15.02 -9.75
CA VAL A 270 0.92 16.47 -9.95
C VAL A 270 1.24 17.21 -8.64
N GLN A 271 0.64 16.76 -7.53
CA GLN A 271 0.92 17.33 -6.20
C GLN A 271 2.41 17.24 -5.88
N THR A 272 3.00 16.06 -5.96
CA THR A 272 4.43 15.82 -5.68
C THR A 272 5.35 16.69 -6.55
N LYS A 273 5.01 16.86 -7.83
CA LYS A 273 5.79 17.75 -8.71
C LYS A 273 5.71 19.21 -8.27
N ILE A 274 4.52 19.70 -7.92
CA ILE A 274 4.37 21.08 -7.44
C ILE A 274 5.09 21.27 -6.10
N GLU A 275 5.01 20.29 -5.18
CA GLU A 275 5.76 20.31 -3.92
C GLU A 275 7.28 20.39 -4.14
N LYS A 276 7.80 19.76 -5.20
CA LYS A 276 9.20 19.86 -5.63
C LYS A 276 9.53 21.13 -6.42
N GLY A 277 8.61 22.09 -6.52
CA GLY A 277 8.82 23.38 -7.16
C GLY A 277 8.57 23.41 -8.67
N TYR A 278 8.09 22.32 -9.29
CA TYR A 278 7.72 22.33 -10.71
C TYR A 278 6.40 23.10 -10.91
N LYS A 279 6.34 23.91 -11.96
CA LYS A 279 5.08 24.55 -12.39
C LYS A 279 4.28 23.60 -13.28
N ILE A 280 3.07 23.27 -12.88
CA ILE A 280 2.11 22.51 -13.66
C ILE A 280 1.01 23.49 -14.13
N PRO A 281 0.90 23.79 -15.43
CA PRO A 281 -0.10 24.73 -15.93
C PRO A 281 -1.51 24.33 -15.48
N GLY A 282 -2.29 25.30 -15.02
CA GLY A 282 -3.67 25.09 -14.57
C GLY A 282 -3.82 24.56 -13.14
N TRP A 283 -2.72 24.26 -12.43
CA TRP A 283 -2.76 23.63 -11.10
C TRP A 283 -1.87 24.33 -10.09
N LYS A 284 -2.35 24.41 -8.83
CA LYS A 284 -1.59 24.93 -7.69
C LYS A 284 -1.90 24.15 -6.42
N LEU A 285 -1.04 24.25 -5.40
CA LEU A 285 -1.34 23.79 -4.06
C LEU A 285 -2.00 24.91 -3.26
N VAL A 286 -3.05 24.56 -2.55
CA VAL A 286 -3.75 25.45 -1.61
C VAL A 286 -3.87 24.74 -0.27
N ALA A 287 -3.99 25.51 0.81
CA ALA A 287 -4.28 24.93 2.13
C ALA A 287 -5.60 24.13 2.07
N LYS A 288 -5.59 22.93 2.65
CA LYS A 288 -6.83 22.18 2.85
C LYS A 288 -7.80 23.03 3.68
N ARG A 289 -9.10 22.84 3.46
CA ARG A 289 -10.10 23.49 4.33
C ARG A 289 -9.78 23.12 5.77
N GLY A 290 -9.58 24.14 6.60
CA GLY A 290 -9.33 23.93 8.02
C GLY A 290 -10.58 23.35 8.69
N THR A 291 -10.37 22.45 9.62
CA THR A 291 -11.41 22.05 10.59
C THR A 291 -11.36 23.02 11.76
N ARG A 292 -12.54 23.48 12.19
CA ARG A 292 -12.65 24.33 13.38
C ARG A 292 -12.32 23.49 14.62
N LYS A 293 -11.35 23.96 15.37
CA LYS A 293 -10.97 23.38 16.67
C LYS A 293 -11.15 24.45 17.74
N TRP A 294 -11.21 24.03 18.97
CA TRP A 294 -11.17 24.96 20.10
C TRP A 294 -9.78 25.59 20.18
N ALA A 295 -9.71 26.90 20.46
CA ALA A 295 -8.43 27.59 20.68
C ALA A 295 -7.77 27.10 21.97
N LYS A 296 -8.55 27.05 23.04
CA LYS A 296 -8.19 26.42 24.32
C LYS A 296 -9.46 25.82 24.92
N GLU A 297 -9.46 24.54 25.19
CA GLU A 297 -10.65 23.80 25.67
C GLU A 297 -11.13 24.32 27.02
N ASP A 298 -10.22 24.61 27.97
CA ASP A 298 -10.55 25.12 29.30
C ASP A 298 -11.29 26.45 29.25
N ASP A 299 -10.84 27.37 28.40
CA ASP A 299 -11.48 28.70 28.24
C ASP A 299 -12.90 28.54 27.69
N VAL A 300 -13.09 27.59 26.78
CA VAL A 300 -14.39 27.26 26.18
C VAL A 300 -15.34 26.66 27.21
N VAL A 301 -14.86 25.70 27.99
CA VAL A 301 -15.67 25.07 29.04
C VAL A 301 -16.11 26.11 30.06
N HIS A 302 -15.18 26.94 30.55
CA HIS A 302 -15.49 28.02 31.48
C HIS A 302 -16.52 29.01 30.91
N TRP A 303 -16.38 29.41 29.65
CA TRP A 303 -17.35 30.31 28.97
C TRP A 303 -18.73 29.65 28.86
N LEU A 304 -18.81 28.37 28.48
CA LEU A 304 -20.06 27.63 28.31
C LEU A 304 -20.77 27.41 29.66
N ASP A 305 -20.03 27.09 30.71
CA ASP A 305 -20.55 26.97 32.08
C ASP A 305 -21.12 28.32 32.57
N GLY A 306 -20.41 29.41 32.33
CA GLY A 306 -20.91 30.78 32.61
C GLY A 306 -22.19 31.17 31.83
N LYS A 307 -22.55 30.43 30.76
CA LYS A 307 -23.83 30.55 30.02
C LYS A 307 -24.87 29.56 30.50
N GLY A 308 -24.61 28.82 31.59
CA GLY A 308 -25.57 27.93 32.23
C GLY A 308 -25.80 26.61 31.46
N LEU A 309 -24.82 26.17 30.62
CA LEU A 309 -24.86 24.86 29.99
C LEU A 309 -24.42 23.80 31.02
N LYS A 310 -25.14 22.68 31.03
CA LYS A 310 -24.79 21.54 31.91
C LYS A 310 -23.74 20.66 31.26
N PRO A 311 -22.94 19.88 32.04
CA PRO A 311 -21.87 19.03 31.50
C PRO A 311 -22.33 18.10 30.36
N HIS A 312 -23.54 17.51 30.45
CA HIS A 312 -24.05 16.63 29.40
C HIS A 312 -24.43 17.38 28.08
N GLU A 313 -24.50 18.72 28.12
CA GLU A 313 -24.72 19.55 26.92
C GLU A 313 -23.38 19.97 26.30
N ILE A 314 -22.31 20.04 27.11
CA ILE A 314 -20.96 20.43 26.71
C ILE A 314 -20.19 19.21 26.18
N TYR A 315 -20.26 18.10 26.89
CA TYR A 315 -19.53 16.89 26.61
C TYR A 315 -20.41 15.82 25.95
N ASN A 316 -19.79 15.04 25.09
CA ASN A 316 -20.32 13.78 24.56
C ASN A 316 -19.20 12.72 24.72
N ASN A 317 -18.84 12.40 25.95
CA ASN A 317 -17.59 11.79 26.42
C ASN A 317 -16.34 12.65 26.15
N GLU A 318 -16.40 13.56 25.22
CA GLU A 318 -15.44 14.60 24.88
C GLU A 318 -16.20 15.92 24.70
N ILE A 319 -15.48 17.05 24.76
CA ILE A 319 -16.08 18.36 24.44
C ILE A 319 -16.63 18.35 23.01
N ARG A 320 -17.87 18.81 22.81
CA ARG A 320 -18.47 18.90 21.48
C ARG A 320 -17.65 19.82 20.58
N SER A 321 -17.51 19.44 19.30
CA SER A 321 -16.82 20.30 18.34
C SER A 321 -17.51 21.67 18.19
N PRO A 322 -16.80 22.72 17.74
CA PRO A 322 -17.39 24.05 17.52
C PRO A 322 -18.69 24.01 16.70
N ALA A 323 -18.72 23.23 15.61
CA ALA A 323 -19.93 23.11 14.77
C ALA A 323 -21.11 22.39 15.46
N GLN A 324 -20.82 21.46 16.36
CA GLN A 324 -21.87 20.81 17.19
C GLN A 324 -22.39 21.76 18.26
N MET A 325 -21.48 22.52 18.89
CA MET A 325 -21.85 23.47 19.94
C MET A 325 -22.65 24.65 19.38
N GLU A 326 -22.35 25.15 18.19
CA GLU A 326 -23.16 26.17 17.51
C GLU A 326 -24.62 25.74 17.35
N LYS A 327 -24.89 24.47 17.04
CA LYS A 327 -26.28 23.94 16.96
C LYS A 327 -26.99 23.97 18.30
N VAL A 328 -26.27 23.72 19.41
CA VAL A 328 -26.81 23.79 20.77
C VAL A 328 -27.09 25.25 21.17
N LEU A 329 -26.10 26.13 20.95
CA LEU A 329 -26.20 27.56 21.28
C LEU A 329 -27.33 28.28 20.47
N LYS A 330 -27.49 27.93 19.20
CA LYS A 330 -28.53 28.47 18.34
C LYS A 330 -29.93 28.21 18.90
N LYS A 331 -30.17 27.05 19.54
CA LYS A 331 -31.45 26.76 20.20
C LYS A 331 -31.67 27.65 21.43
N ARG A 332 -30.60 28.17 22.04
CA ARG A 332 -30.62 29.08 23.19
C ARG A 332 -30.50 30.56 22.78
N LYS A 333 -30.52 30.89 21.46
CA LYS A 333 -30.31 32.24 20.92
C LYS A 333 -28.97 32.87 21.33
N LEU A 334 -27.92 32.04 21.48
CA LEU A 334 -26.57 32.44 21.79
C LEU A 334 -25.67 32.25 20.55
N THR A 335 -24.63 33.09 20.45
CA THR A 335 -23.61 33.00 19.40
C THR A 335 -22.28 32.59 20.00
N LEU A 336 -21.53 31.70 19.33
CA LEU A 336 -20.20 31.30 19.72
C LEU A 336 -19.21 32.43 19.39
N PRO A 337 -18.39 32.90 20.36
CA PRO A 337 -17.36 33.91 20.10
C PRO A 337 -16.28 33.41 19.15
N ASP A 338 -15.86 34.22 18.19
CA ASP A 338 -14.85 33.86 17.19
C ASP A 338 -13.47 33.60 17.80
N GLU A 339 -13.13 34.27 18.91
CA GLU A 339 -11.87 34.11 19.64
C GLU A 339 -11.69 32.74 20.29
N LEU A 340 -12.76 31.99 20.50
CA LEU A 340 -12.73 30.62 21.06
C LEU A 340 -12.49 29.56 19.97
N VAL A 341 -12.49 29.92 18.69
CA VAL A 341 -12.39 28.99 17.58
C VAL A 341 -11.22 29.35 16.67
N VAL A 342 -10.40 28.33 16.37
CA VAL A 342 -9.35 28.47 15.37
C VAL A 342 -9.63 27.53 14.18
N SER A 343 -9.31 27.99 12.98
CA SER A 343 -9.34 27.14 11.78
C SER A 343 -7.95 26.60 11.52
N VAL A 344 -7.79 25.30 11.73
CA VAL A 344 -6.49 24.62 11.52
C VAL A 344 -6.56 23.80 10.25
N SER A 345 -5.67 24.11 9.28
CA SER A 345 -5.50 23.30 8.08
C SER A 345 -4.61 22.10 8.36
N SER A 346 -5.01 20.91 7.94
CA SER A 346 -4.24 19.67 8.08
C SER A 346 -3.19 19.48 6.99
N GLY A 347 -2.96 20.48 6.12
CA GLY A 347 -1.99 20.42 5.03
C GLY A 347 -2.45 21.11 3.75
N ALA A 348 -1.75 20.85 2.65
CA ALA A 348 -2.10 21.36 1.33
C ALA A 348 -2.92 20.33 0.52
N THR A 349 -3.66 20.82 -0.45
CA THR A 349 -4.37 19.99 -1.44
C THR A 349 -4.22 20.60 -2.83
N LEU A 350 -4.29 19.76 -3.84
CA LEU A 350 -4.28 20.18 -5.22
C LEU A 350 -5.61 20.87 -5.56
N ALA A 351 -5.54 21.99 -6.27
CA ALA A 351 -6.69 22.71 -6.77
C ALA A 351 -6.42 23.27 -8.16
N ALA A 352 -7.48 23.53 -8.92
CA ALA A 352 -7.36 24.24 -10.20
C ALA A 352 -6.80 25.65 -9.96
N GLU A 353 -6.15 26.23 -10.96
CA GLU A 353 -5.59 27.58 -10.85
C GLU A 353 -6.67 28.65 -10.60
N SER A 354 -7.89 28.40 -11.05
CA SER A 354 -9.08 29.24 -10.82
C SER A 354 -9.66 29.19 -9.39
N ASP A 355 -9.16 28.29 -8.51
CA ASP A 355 -9.61 28.20 -7.11
C ASP A 355 -9.27 29.52 -6.39
N PRO A 356 -10.22 30.15 -5.67
CA PRO A 356 -10.03 31.45 -5.03
C PRO A 356 -9.04 31.43 -3.86
N ARG A 357 -8.70 30.25 -3.31
CA ARG A 357 -7.75 30.14 -2.19
C ARG A 357 -6.34 30.50 -2.62
N PRO A 358 -5.56 31.21 -1.76
CA PRO A 358 -4.17 31.53 -2.07
C PRO A 358 -3.34 30.24 -2.19
N ALA A 359 -2.36 30.27 -3.09
CA ALA A 359 -1.40 29.17 -3.22
C ALA A 359 -0.53 29.07 -1.95
N VAL A 360 -0.21 27.84 -1.54
CA VAL A 360 0.72 27.60 -0.44
C VAL A 360 2.14 27.96 -0.89
N LEU A 361 2.78 28.90 -0.19
CA LEU A 361 4.15 29.31 -0.45
C LEU A 361 5.11 28.28 0.17
N GLN A 362 5.92 27.62 -0.66
CA GLN A 362 6.97 26.70 -0.20
C GLN A 362 8.32 27.43 -0.09
N ILE A 363 8.41 28.35 0.88
CA ILE A 363 9.55 29.25 1.03
C ILE A 363 10.88 28.50 1.21
N GLY A 364 10.90 27.41 1.98
CA GLY A 364 12.11 26.64 2.23
C GLY A 364 12.70 25.98 0.98
N GLN A 365 11.87 25.40 0.11
CA GLN A 365 12.35 24.77 -1.13
C GLN A 365 12.72 25.80 -2.20
N GLN A 366 12.01 26.93 -2.26
CA GLN A 366 12.35 28.03 -3.17
C GLN A 366 13.67 28.70 -2.79
N LEU A 367 13.94 28.82 -1.48
CA LEU A 367 15.23 29.36 -0.99
C LEU A 367 16.38 28.40 -1.32
N THR A 368 16.20 27.09 -1.11
CA THR A 368 17.21 26.07 -1.45
C THR A 368 17.48 26.04 -2.97
N ALA A 369 16.44 26.12 -3.80
CA ALA A 369 16.58 26.16 -5.25
C ALA A 369 17.19 27.50 -5.76
N ALA A 370 16.99 28.60 -5.05
CA ALA A 370 17.64 29.87 -5.36
C ALA A 370 19.13 29.85 -4.97
N LEU A 371 19.45 29.29 -3.80
CA LEU A 371 20.84 29.17 -3.32
C LEU A 371 21.65 28.19 -4.17
N SER A 372 21.09 27.11 -4.66
CA SER A 372 21.77 26.16 -5.55
C SER A 372 22.05 26.71 -6.96
N LYS A 373 21.46 27.84 -7.34
CA LYS A 373 21.77 28.56 -8.59
C LYS A 373 22.85 29.62 -8.45
N LEU A 374 23.29 29.87 -7.21
CA LEU A 374 24.33 30.87 -6.88
C LEU A 374 25.70 30.21 -6.60
N VAL A 375 25.74 28.87 -6.62
CA VAL A 375 26.94 28.03 -6.57
C VAL A 375 27.17 27.40 -7.93
#